data_cee49f5bfeb96e2dc092653e9c61d4c6
#
_entry.id   cee49f5bfeb96e2dc092653e9c61d4c6
#
_cell.length_a   1.000
_cell.length_b   1.000
_cell.length_c   1.000
_cell.angle_alpha   90.00
_cell.angle_beta   90.00
_cell.angle_gamma   90.00
#
_symmetry.space_group_name_H-M   'P 1'
#
loop_
_entity.id
_entity.type
_entity.pdbx_description
1 polymer ?
#
loop_
_entity_poly.entity_id
_entity_poly.type
_entity_poly.pdbx_seq_one_letter_code
_entity_poly.pdbx_strand_id
1 'polypeptide(L)'
;MPIMVMPRIMLLQTLAACQPLTWPGCPIVRPMLSVSGKLNPKPFGPPVPVREDEVGQIVVGVDTTDSAGRPTGKSVDLKGEEYRRSVYVQVRRSQPLAVLDAFDAPVMEPNCEARTASTVAPQSLMLMNSDFTVSLSAQFAERVRGEAGDDIEQQVRRAWQLAFGAEPSDADREGAVEFVKAQVEHFGQVKTEEDETPAELRAFAVFCQALFSANRFLYID
;
A
#
# COMPACT_ATOMS: atom_id res chain seq x y z
N MET A 1 -14.43 -13.70 -5.18
CA MET A 1 -13.06 -13.14 -5.24
C MET A 1 -12.44 -13.55 -6.58
N PRO A 2 -12.25 -12.66 -7.54
CA PRO A 2 -11.58 -13.02 -8.78
C PRO A 2 -10.08 -13.17 -8.48
N ILE A 3 -9.52 -14.30 -8.89
CA ILE A 3 -8.08 -14.57 -8.85
C ILE A 3 -7.41 -13.58 -9.79
N MET A 4 -6.65 -12.66 -9.24
CA MET A 4 -5.87 -11.66 -9.97
C MET A 4 -4.79 -12.37 -10.79
N VAL A 5 -5.02 -12.51 -12.09
CA VAL A 5 -4.02 -13.04 -13.02
C VAL A 5 -2.99 -11.94 -13.26
N MET A 6 -1.91 -11.96 -12.49
CA MET A 6 -0.77 -11.07 -12.74
C MET A 6 -0.08 -11.43 -14.06
N PRO A 7 0.30 -10.45 -14.88
CA PRO A 7 1.05 -10.70 -16.09
C PRO A 7 2.38 -11.41 -15.77
N ARG A 8 2.72 -12.39 -16.58
CA ARG A 8 3.87 -13.29 -16.42
C ARG A 8 5.22 -12.58 -16.25
N ILE A 9 5.31 -11.31 -16.65
CA ILE A 9 6.50 -10.46 -16.57
C ILE A 9 6.80 -10.01 -15.12
N MET A 10 5.78 -9.84 -14.28
CA MET A 10 5.97 -9.46 -12.87
C MET A 10 6.33 -10.63 -11.95
N LEU A 11 6.01 -11.86 -12.35
CA LEU A 11 6.24 -13.06 -11.50
C LEU A 11 7.69 -13.59 -11.51
N LEU A 12 8.50 -13.22 -12.50
CA LEU A 12 9.86 -13.76 -12.66
C LEU A 12 10.97 -12.99 -11.91
N GLN A 13 10.67 -11.81 -11.34
CA GLN A 13 11.65 -11.01 -10.60
C GLN A 13 11.59 -11.19 -9.07
N THR A 14 10.75 -12.08 -8.56
CA THR A 14 10.48 -12.24 -7.12
C THR A 14 11.51 -13.04 -6.32
N LEU A 15 12.68 -13.39 -6.86
CA LEU A 15 13.62 -14.28 -6.19
C LEU A 15 15.08 -13.78 -6.08
N ALA A 16 15.32 -12.48 -6.24
CA ALA A 16 16.66 -11.93 -5.99
C ALA A 16 16.80 -11.54 -4.50
N ALA A 17 17.84 -12.05 -3.87
CA ALA A 17 18.16 -11.83 -2.46
C ALA A 17 18.31 -10.34 -2.15
N CYS A 18 17.53 -9.86 -1.18
CA CYS A 18 17.61 -8.50 -0.68
C CYS A 18 18.58 -8.35 0.47
N GLN A 19 19.37 -7.30 0.39
CA GLN A 19 20.05 -6.78 1.57
C GLN A 19 19.15 -5.72 2.24
N PRO A 20 18.93 -5.81 3.56
CA PRO A 20 18.08 -4.85 4.26
C PRO A 20 18.76 -3.49 4.36
N LEU A 21 18.11 -2.46 3.83
CA LEU A 21 18.49 -1.08 4.12
C LEU A 21 18.31 -0.80 5.61
N THR A 22 19.40 -0.48 6.30
CA THR A 22 19.46 -0.15 7.73
C THR A 22 18.89 1.25 8.03
N TRP A 23 17.59 1.45 7.81
CA TRP A 23 16.94 2.70 8.20
C TRP A 23 15.95 2.48 9.35
N PRO A 24 15.91 3.35 10.39
CA PRO A 24 14.94 3.23 11.47
C PRO A 24 13.53 3.61 10.99
N GLY A 25 12.73 2.62 10.65
CA GLY A 25 11.36 2.76 10.16
C GLY A 25 11.04 1.69 9.13
N CYS A 26 9.76 1.40 8.91
CA CYS A 26 9.35 0.50 7.84
C CYS A 26 9.71 1.14 6.48
N PRO A 27 10.56 0.50 5.67
CA PRO A 27 11.02 1.09 4.41
C PRO A 27 9.92 1.24 3.38
N ILE A 28 8.78 0.57 3.53
CA ILE A 28 7.72 0.43 2.53
C ILE A 28 6.59 1.45 2.72
N VAL A 29 6.12 1.65 3.96
CA VAL A 29 4.97 2.53 4.24
C VAL A 29 5.22 3.97 3.81
N ARG A 30 6.41 4.49 4.08
CA ARG A 30 6.75 5.87 3.72
C ARG A 30 6.78 6.12 2.20
N PRO A 31 7.44 5.30 1.37
CA PRO A 31 7.36 5.40 -0.09
C PRO A 31 5.93 5.32 -0.61
N MET A 32 5.11 4.36 -0.14
CA MET A 32 3.71 4.24 -0.55
C MET A 32 2.93 5.52 -0.26
N LEU A 33 3.04 6.08 0.95
CA LEU A 33 2.41 7.35 1.33
C LEU A 33 2.92 8.53 0.49
N SER A 34 4.21 8.56 0.16
CA SER A 34 4.81 9.62 -0.64
C SER A 34 4.32 9.57 -2.09
N VAL A 35 4.32 8.38 -2.69
CA VAL A 35 3.90 8.16 -4.08
C VAL A 35 2.41 8.37 -4.26
N SER A 36 1.58 7.95 -3.29
CA SER A 36 0.14 8.23 -3.30
C SER A 36 -0.20 9.72 -3.04
N GLY A 37 0.77 10.54 -2.63
CA GLY A 37 0.56 11.94 -2.31
C GLY A 37 -0.11 12.19 -0.95
N LYS A 38 -0.24 11.16 -0.12
CA LYS A 38 -0.92 11.26 1.18
C LYS A 38 0.04 11.44 2.36
N LEU A 39 1.36 11.39 2.15
CA LEU A 39 2.31 11.55 3.24
C LEU A 39 2.08 12.86 4.00
N ASN A 40 1.73 12.73 5.27
CA ASN A 40 1.65 13.85 6.19
C ASN A 40 3.05 14.10 6.81
N PRO A 41 3.72 15.19 6.44
CA PRO A 41 5.08 15.47 6.91
C PRO A 41 5.16 16.04 8.34
N LYS A 42 4.02 16.25 9.02
CA LYS A 42 3.93 16.88 10.34
C LYS A 42 4.88 16.20 11.33
N PRO A 43 5.90 16.93 11.84
CA PRO A 43 6.79 16.40 12.86
C PRO A 43 6.16 16.55 14.26
N PHE A 44 6.60 15.73 15.20
CA PHE A 44 6.24 15.78 16.61
C PHE A 44 4.73 15.66 16.89
N GLY A 45 4.33 15.82 18.14
CA GLY A 45 2.95 15.71 18.58
C GLY A 45 2.61 14.36 19.20
N PRO A 46 1.33 14.11 19.50
CA PRO A 46 0.90 12.85 20.10
C PRO A 46 1.10 11.69 19.12
N PRO A 47 1.31 10.46 19.63
CA PRO A 47 1.42 9.28 18.79
C PRO A 47 0.09 9.01 18.08
N VAL A 48 0.21 8.49 16.83
CA VAL A 48 -0.96 8.05 16.06
C VAL A 48 -1.49 6.75 16.68
N PRO A 49 -2.76 6.71 17.10
CA PRO A 49 -3.32 5.56 17.78
C PRO A 49 -3.53 4.36 16.86
N VAL A 50 -3.57 3.18 17.48
CA VAL A 50 -3.87 1.91 16.80
C VAL A 50 -5.07 1.24 17.45
N ARG A 51 -5.86 0.51 16.63
CA ARG A 51 -7.03 -0.25 17.02
C ARG A 51 -7.00 -1.65 16.40
N GLU A 52 -7.83 -2.51 16.91
CA GLU A 52 -8.13 -3.80 16.29
C GLU A 52 -9.28 -3.63 15.29
N ASP A 53 -9.16 -4.21 14.10
CA ASP A 53 -10.22 -4.24 13.10
C ASP A 53 -11.18 -5.43 13.33
N GLU A 54 -12.17 -5.60 12.44
CA GLU A 54 -13.19 -6.65 12.54
C GLU A 54 -12.63 -8.08 12.40
N VAL A 55 -11.44 -8.23 11.81
CA VAL A 55 -10.76 -9.52 11.62
C VAL A 55 -9.62 -9.77 12.62
N GLY A 56 -9.47 -8.87 13.59
CA GLY A 56 -8.45 -8.99 14.63
C GLY A 56 -7.07 -8.46 14.26
N GLN A 57 -6.94 -7.74 13.14
CA GLN A 57 -5.67 -7.09 12.77
C GLN A 57 -5.54 -5.73 13.45
N ILE A 58 -4.32 -5.41 13.86
CA ILE A 58 -4.02 -4.08 14.42
C ILE A 58 -3.75 -3.12 13.26
N VAL A 59 -4.60 -2.10 13.17
CA VAL A 59 -4.56 -1.06 12.16
C VAL A 59 -4.48 0.33 12.79
N VAL A 60 -4.10 1.34 12.02
CA VAL A 60 -4.13 2.73 12.48
C VAL A 60 -5.58 3.19 12.63
N GLY A 61 -5.92 3.77 13.76
CA GLY A 61 -7.28 4.25 14.00
C GLY A 61 -7.62 4.42 15.47
N VAL A 62 -8.81 4.97 15.70
CA VAL A 62 -9.46 5.06 17.03
C VAL A 62 -10.86 4.54 16.88
N ASP A 63 -11.25 3.59 17.73
CA ASP A 63 -12.63 3.14 17.81
C ASP A 63 -13.49 4.14 18.54
N THR A 64 -14.71 4.34 18.05
CA THR A 64 -15.74 4.95 18.86
C THR A 64 -16.24 3.93 19.89
N THR A 65 -16.40 4.37 21.12
CA THR A 65 -16.96 3.55 22.19
C THR A 65 -18.43 3.95 22.46
N ASP A 66 -19.25 2.98 22.83
CA ASP A 66 -20.60 3.23 23.33
C ASP A 66 -20.56 3.84 24.75
N SER A 67 -21.72 4.15 25.31
CA SER A 67 -21.85 4.68 26.68
C SER A 67 -21.32 3.73 27.76
N ALA A 68 -21.12 2.45 27.45
CA ALA A 68 -20.55 1.43 28.32
C ALA A 68 -19.05 1.20 28.08
N GLY A 69 -18.42 2.00 27.21
CA GLY A 69 -16.99 1.91 26.88
C GLY A 69 -16.64 0.74 25.93
N ARG A 70 -17.61 0.14 25.26
CA ARG A 70 -17.36 -0.96 24.31
C ARG A 70 -17.11 -0.41 22.92
N PRO A 71 -16.12 -0.94 22.15
CA PRO A 71 -15.90 -0.55 20.78
C PRO A 71 -17.17 -0.73 19.93
N THR A 72 -17.53 0.28 19.15
CA THR A 72 -18.71 0.25 18.26
C THR A 72 -18.37 -0.25 16.86
N GLY A 73 -17.11 -0.56 16.58
CA GLY A 73 -16.61 -0.91 15.24
C GLY A 73 -16.49 0.27 14.27
N LYS A 74 -16.94 1.47 14.67
CA LYS A 74 -16.81 2.68 13.85
C LYS A 74 -15.52 3.39 14.19
N SER A 75 -14.70 3.72 13.19
CA SER A 75 -13.48 4.48 13.39
C SER A 75 -13.75 5.98 13.39
N VAL A 76 -12.95 6.71 14.16
CA VAL A 76 -12.92 8.18 14.17
C VAL A 76 -12.00 8.65 13.05
N ASP A 77 -12.44 9.65 12.27
CA ASP A 77 -11.59 10.31 11.29
C ASP A 77 -10.43 11.03 11.99
N LEU A 78 -9.21 10.63 11.67
CA LEU A 78 -7.98 11.19 12.21
C LEU A 78 -7.50 12.45 11.46
N LYS A 79 -8.27 12.93 10.47
CA LYS A 79 -7.99 14.15 9.69
C LYS A 79 -6.59 14.17 9.05
N GLY A 80 -6.16 13.01 8.56
CA GLY A 80 -4.86 12.82 7.90
C GLY A 80 -3.69 12.53 8.84
N GLU A 81 -3.90 12.40 10.16
CA GLU A 81 -2.84 11.97 11.08
C GLU A 81 -2.45 10.49 10.85
N GLU A 82 -3.35 9.67 10.30
CA GLU A 82 -3.11 8.28 9.91
C GLU A 82 -2.05 8.12 8.81
N TYR A 83 -1.81 9.17 8.03
CA TYR A 83 -0.82 9.20 6.95
C TYR A 83 0.55 9.74 7.39
N ARG A 84 0.77 9.89 8.68
CA ARG A 84 2.08 10.28 9.22
C ARG A 84 3.10 9.15 9.08
N ARG A 85 4.37 9.52 9.17
CA ARG A 85 5.46 8.54 9.14
C ARG A 85 5.28 7.49 10.24
N SER A 86 5.60 6.24 9.95
CA SER A 86 5.46 5.10 10.89
C SER A 86 6.14 5.31 12.25
N VAL A 87 7.17 6.16 12.33
CA VAL A 87 7.84 6.52 13.59
C VAL A 87 6.90 7.23 14.60
N TYR A 88 5.80 7.80 14.13
CA TYR A 88 4.80 8.47 14.99
C TYR A 88 3.63 7.56 15.38
N VAL A 89 3.59 6.34 14.88
CA VAL A 89 2.55 5.38 15.25
C VAL A 89 2.79 4.86 16.66
N GLN A 90 1.72 4.77 17.44
CA GLN A 90 1.76 4.22 18.79
C GLN A 90 2.23 2.76 18.76
N VAL A 91 3.26 2.46 19.54
CA VAL A 91 3.75 1.10 19.70
C VAL A 91 3.08 0.46 20.91
N ARG A 92 2.36 -0.64 20.68
CA ARG A 92 1.82 -1.54 21.70
C ARG A 92 2.54 -2.88 21.61
N ARG A 93 3.25 -3.27 22.66
CA ARG A 93 4.05 -4.52 22.66
C ARG A 93 3.23 -5.79 22.40
N SER A 94 2.01 -5.84 22.96
CA SER A 94 1.08 -6.97 22.79
C SER A 94 0.26 -6.92 21.51
N GLN A 95 0.29 -5.81 20.77
CA GLN A 95 -0.54 -5.55 19.61
C GLN A 95 0.25 -4.74 18.58
N PRO A 96 1.26 -5.35 17.91
CA PRO A 96 2.04 -4.68 16.89
C PRO A 96 1.17 -4.32 15.69
N LEU A 97 1.44 -3.19 15.04
CA LEU A 97 0.73 -2.78 13.82
C LEU A 97 1.00 -3.79 12.70
N ALA A 98 -0.05 -4.42 12.17
CA ALA A 98 0.05 -5.54 11.24
C ALA A 98 0.93 -5.28 10.02
N VAL A 99 0.81 -4.09 9.41
CA VAL A 99 1.63 -3.72 8.26
C VAL A 99 3.12 -3.57 8.62
N LEU A 100 3.43 -3.08 9.82
CA LEU A 100 4.83 -2.95 10.26
C LEU A 100 5.42 -4.30 10.65
N ASP A 101 4.62 -5.15 11.28
CA ASP A 101 5.01 -6.50 11.69
C ASP A 101 5.33 -7.37 10.47
N ALA A 102 4.50 -7.32 9.43
CA ALA A 102 4.73 -8.03 8.17
C ALA A 102 6.03 -7.62 7.46
N PHE A 103 6.51 -6.38 7.68
CA PHE A 103 7.74 -5.84 7.09
C PHE A 103 8.87 -5.68 8.11
N ASP A 104 9.01 -6.66 9.00
CA ASP A 104 10.14 -6.79 9.94
C ASP A 104 10.35 -5.56 10.83
N ALA A 105 9.27 -5.04 11.40
CA ALA A 105 9.39 -4.03 12.47
C ALA A 105 10.29 -4.56 13.59
N PRO A 106 11.13 -3.71 14.21
CA PRO A 106 11.97 -4.14 15.32
C PRO A 106 11.11 -4.75 16.42
N VAL A 107 11.41 -6.01 16.79
CA VAL A 107 10.81 -6.63 17.97
C VAL A 107 11.29 -5.85 19.20
N MET A 108 10.35 -5.37 20.01
CA MET A 108 10.62 -4.54 21.20
C MET A 108 11.10 -5.39 22.38
N GLU A 109 11.90 -6.42 22.11
CA GLU A 109 12.64 -7.13 23.15
C GLU A 109 13.97 -6.42 23.45
N PRO A 110 14.47 -6.45 24.69
CA PRO A 110 15.50 -5.52 25.16
C PRO A 110 16.85 -5.57 24.42
N ASN A 111 17.07 -6.52 23.54
CA ASN A 111 18.35 -6.74 22.86
C ASN A 111 18.22 -7.12 21.39
N CYS A 112 17.36 -6.49 20.63
CA CYS A 112 17.31 -6.73 19.19
C CYS A 112 18.53 -6.11 18.50
N GLU A 113 19.64 -6.85 18.44
CA GLU A 113 20.88 -6.42 17.76
C GLU A 113 20.84 -6.60 16.23
N ALA A 114 19.94 -7.44 15.73
CA ALA A 114 19.82 -7.70 14.30
C ALA A 114 18.37 -7.95 13.89
N ARG A 115 17.95 -7.38 12.75
CA ARG A 115 16.68 -7.72 12.10
C ARG A 115 16.83 -9.06 11.40
N THR A 116 15.94 -10.01 11.68
CA THR A 116 15.78 -11.20 10.86
C THR A 116 14.95 -10.83 9.64
N ALA A 117 15.51 -11.06 8.44
CA ALA A 117 14.73 -10.92 7.22
C ALA A 117 13.64 -12.00 7.18
N SER A 118 12.38 -11.60 7.07
CA SER A 118 11.27 -12.54 7.05
C SER A 118 10.98 -13.06 5.64
N THR A 119 10.16 -14.08 5.60
CA THR A 119 9.75 -14.78 4.40
C THR A 119 8.87 -13.86 3.52
N VAL A 120 9.16 -13.78 2.25
CA VAL A 120 8.49 -12.94 1.24
C VAL A 120 6.96 -13.17 1.14
N ALA A 121 6.46 -14.38 1.46
CA ALA A 121 5.05 -14.73 1.29
C ALA A 121 4.06 -13.90 2.15
N PRO A 122 4.25 -13.68 3.46
CA PRO A 122 3.36 -12.82 4.26
C PRO A 122 3.34 -11.38 3.77
N GLN A 123 4.48 -10.85 3.33
CA GLN A 123 4.60 -9.50 2.77
C GLN A 123 3.78 -9.35 1.50
N SER A 124 3.90 -10.31 0.57
CA SER A 124 3.13 -10.31 -0.67
C SER A 124 1.62 -10.39 -0.41
N LEU A 125 1.18 -11.24 0.53
CA LEU A 125 -0.22 -11.34 0.92
C LEU A 125 -0.74 -10.03 1.53
N MET A 126 0.05 -9.37 2.36
CA MET A 126 -0.28 -8.06 2.93
C MET A 126 -0.45 -7.00 1.84
N LEU A 127 0.46 -6.92 0.87
CA LEU A 127 0.37 -5.97 -0.23
C LEU A 127 -0.81 -6.23 -1.16
N MET A 128 -1.26 -7.48 -1.26
CA MET A 128 -2.40 -7.84 -2.11
C MET A 128 -3.75 -7.64 -1.44
N ASN A 129 -3.85 -7.82 -0.12
CA ASN A 129 -5.14 -7.94 0.57
C ASN A 129 -5.40 -6.89 1.64
N SER A 130 -4.39 -6.09 2.02
CA SER A 130 -4.56 -5.08 3.06
C SER A 130 -5.39 -3.90 2.56
N ASP A 131 -6.42 -3.51 3.29
CA ASP A 131 -7.23 -2.32 3.03
C ASP A 131 -6.36 -1.05 2.94
N PHE A 132 -5.31 -1.00 3.73
CA PHE A 132 -4.32 0.09 3.67
C PHE A 132 -3.67 0.20 2.29
N THR A 133 -3.20 -0.93 1.72
CA THR A 133 -2.57 -0.95 0.40
C THR A 133 -3.58 -0.65 -0.70
N VAL A 134 -4.75 -1.24 -0.64
CA VAL A 134 -5.83 -1.02 -1.61
C VAL A 134 -6.24 0.45 -1.62
N SER A 135 -6.47 1.05 -0.45
CA SER A 135 -6.82 2.47 -0.31
C SER A 135 -5.73 3.40 -0.86
N LEU A 136 -4.46 3.15 -0.53
CA LEU A 136 -3.34 3.95 -1.07
C LEU A 136 -3.17 3.79 -2.57
N SER A 137 -3.46 2.61 -3.12
CA SER A 137 -3.42 2.37 -4.57
C SER A 137 -4.50 3.15 -5.32
N ALA A 138 -5.71 3.24 -4.74
CA ALA A 138 -6.78 4.07 -5.28
C ALA A 138 -6.39 5.57 -5.26
N GLN A 139 -5.84 6.04 -4.14
CA GLN A 139 -5.39 7.42 -4.01
C GLN A 139 -4.22 7.74 -4.95
N PHE A 140 -3.34 6.77 -5.20
CA PHE A 140 -2.26 6.91 -6.17
C PHE A 140 -2.82 7.02 -7.59
N ALA A 141 -3.82 6.21 -7.94
CA ALA A 141 -4.51 6.28 -9.23
C ALA A 141 -5.19 7.66 -9.45
N GLU A 142 -5.88 8.17 -8.44
CA GLU A 142 -6.47 9.51 -8.47
C GLU A 142 -5.42 10.60 -8.68
N ARG A 143 -4.30 10.53 -7.97
CA ARG A 143 -3.19 11.47 -8.15
C ARG A 143 -2.65 11.44 -9.57
N VAL A 144 -2.36 10.25 -10.09
CA VAL A 144 -1.83 10.09 -11.45
C VAL A 144 -2.79 10.63 -12.49
N ARG A 145 -4.08 10.33 -12.35
CA ARG A 145 -5.12 10.88 -13.23
C ARG A 145 -5.17 12.41 -13.18
N GLY A 146 -5.05 12.99 -12.00
CA GLY A 146 -4.98 14.44 -11.82
C GLY A 146 -3.74 15.09 -12.46
N GLU A 147 -2.60 14.37 -12.51
CA GLU A 147 -1.33 14.87 -13.05
C GLU A 147 -1.16 14.59 -14.56
N ALA A 148 -1.67 13.46 -15.06
CA ALA A 148 -1.45 12.98 -16.44
C ALA A 148 -2.72 13.01 -17.32
N GLY A 149 -3.89 13.33 -16.75
CA GLY A 149 -5.17 13.32 -17.49
C GLY A 149 -5.71 11.91 -17.70
N ASP A 150 -6.54 11.73 -18.73
CA ASP A 150 -7.26 10.47 -18.98
C ASP A 150 -6.56 9.53 -19.99
N ASP A 151 -5.39 9.93 -20.51
CA ASP A 151 -4.62 9.07 -21.42
C ASP A 151 -3.88 7.98 -20.64
N ILE A 152 -4.24 6.73 -20.89
CA ILE A 152 -3.69 5.55 -20.20
C ILE A 152 -2.16 5.47 -20.35
N GLU A 153 -1.62 5.80 -21.53
CA GLU A 153 -0.17 5.72 -21.76
C GLU A 153 0.58 6.77 -20.93
N GLN A 154 0.06 7.98 -20.84
CA GLN A 154 0.62 9.04 -20.01
C GLN A 154 0.48 8.71 -18.51
N GLN A 155 -0.65 8.13 -18.11
CA GLN A 155 -0.87 7.66 -16.74
C GLN A 155 0.13 6.56 -16.36
N VAL A 156 0.33 5.55 -17.20
CA VAL A 156 1.31 4.48 -16.97
C VAL A 156 2.72 5.05 -16.83
N ARG A 157 3.12 5.93 -17.74
CA ARG A 157 4.43 6.59 -17.68
C ARG A 157 4.59 7.38 -16.37
N ARG A 158 3.58 8.17 -16.00
CA ARG A 158 3.62 8.99 -14.78
C ARG A 158 3.67 8.14 -13.52
N ALA A 159 2.86 7.09 -13.43
CA ALA A 159 2.87 6.16 -12.30
C ALA A 159 4.23 5.49 -12.14
N TRP A 160 4.83 5.06 -13.26
CA TRP A 160 6.16 4.44 -13.26
C TRP A 160 7.25 5.38 -12.77
N GLN A 161 7.25 6.64 -13.26
CA GLN A 161 8.18 7.67 -12.78
C GLN A 161 8.06 7.94 -11.28
N LEU A 162 6.83 8.05 -10.77
CA LEU A 162 6.57 8.27 -9.35
C LEU A 162 7.00 7.08 -8.49
N ALA A 163 6.75 5.85 -8.96
CA ALA A 163 7.06 4.63 -8.21
C ALA A 163 8.56 4.30 -8.23
N PHE A 164 9.23 4.46 -9.36
CA PHE A 164 10.59 3.95 -9.57
C PHE A 164 11.64 5.04 -9.86
N GLY A 165 11.22 6.29 -10.01
CA GLY A 165 12.13 7.39 -10.34
C GLY A 165 12.74 7.31 -11.74
N ALA A 166 12.21 6.47 -12.62
CA ALA A 166 12.74 6.23 -13.97
C ALA A 166 11.62 6.06 -15.01
N GLU A 167 11.95 6.18 -16.28
CA GLU A 167 11.03 5.87 -17.37
C GLU A 167 10.85 4.35 -17.51
N PRO A 168 9.64 3.87 -17.88
CA PRO A 168 9.45 2.48 -18.26
C PRO A 168 10.18 2.16 -19.56
N SER A 169 10.66 0.93 -19.71
CA SER A 169 11.09 0.44 -21.02
C SER A 169 9.88 0.34 -21.96
N ASP A 170 10.11 0.26 -23.28
CA ASP A 170 9.02 0.13 -24.24
C ASP A 170 8.18 -1.14 -23.97
N ALA A 171 8.85 -2.24 -23.64
CA ALA A 171 8.16 -3.50 -23.29
C ALA A 171 7.34 -3.41 -22.00
N ASP A 172 7.86 -2.74 -20.96
CA ASP A 172 7.14 -2.53 -19.69
C ASP A 172 5.94 -1.61 -19.91
N ARG A 173 6.11 -0.55 -20.71
CA ARG A 173 5.03 0.39 -21.04
C ARG A 173 3.91 -0.29 -21.80
N GLU A 174 4.23 -1.03 -22.87
CA GLU A 174 3.25 -1.76 -23.68
C GLU A 174 2.50 -2.79 -22.85
N GLY A 175 3.21 -3.59 -22.06
CA GLY A 175 2.62 -4.59 -21.18
C GLY A 175 1.73 -3.97 -20.08
N ALA A 176 2.12 -2.82 -19.53
CA ALA A 176 1.32 -2.11 -18.53
C ALA A 176 0.03 -1.52 -19.13
N VAL A 177 0.12 -0.93 -20.32
CA VAL A 177 -1.05 -0.41 -21.06
C VAL A 177 -2.03 -1.53 -21.41
N GLU A 178 -1.52 -2.67 -21.90
CA GLU A 178 -2.34 -3.85 -22.19
C GLU A 178 -3.04 -4.37 -20.93
N PHE A 179 -2.29 -4.47 -19.82
CA PHE A 179 -2.84 -4.89 -18.54
C PHE A 179 -3.97 -3.95 -18.06
N VAL A 180 -3.77 -2.64 -18.09
CA VAL A 180 -4.80 -1.67 -17.67
C VAL A 180 -6.04 -1.78 -18.54
N LYS A 181 -5.89 -1.90 -19.87
CA LYS A 181 -7.02 -2.07 -20.79
C LYS A 181 -7.81 -3.36 -20.52
N ALA A 182 -7.13 -4.46 -20.25
CA ALA A 182 -7.77 -5.72 -19.88
C ALA A 182 -8.55 -5.61 -18.57
N GLN A 183 -7.99 -4.88 -17.57
CA GLN A 183 -8.70 -4.63 -16.32
C GLN A 183 -9.92 -3.72 -16.50
N VAL A 184 -9.83 -2.69 -17.35
CA VAL A 184 -11.00 -1.83 -17.68
C VAL A 184 -12.14 -2.67 -18.29
N GLU A 185 -11.82 -3.55 -19.23
CA GLU A 185 -12.80 -4.45 -19.82
C GLU A 185 -13.44 -5.36 -18.77
N HIS A 186 -12.61 -5.96 -17.90
CA HIS A 186 -13.08 -6.82 -16.81
C HIS A 186 -14.05 -6.08 -15.88
N PHE A 187 -13.66 -4.90 -15.38
CA PHE A 187 -14.53 -4.10 -14.50
C PHE A 187 -15.75 -3.52 -15.21
N GLY A 188 -15.69 -3.34 -16.53
CA GLY A 188 -16.84 -2.97 -17.35
C GLY A 188 -17.91 -4.07 -17.44
N GLN A 189 -17.47 -5.34 -17.43
CA GLN A 189 -18.36 -6.50 -17.46
C GLN A 189 -18.96 -6.86 -16.08
N VAL A 190 -18.21 -6.58 -15.00
CA VAL A 190 -18.59 -6.90 -13.61
C VAL A 190 -19.04 -5.62 -12.90
N LYS A 191 -20.02 -4.91 -13.48
CA LYS A 191 -20.65 -3.77 -12.80
C LYS A 191 -21.55 -4.27 -11.67
N THR A 192 -21.26 -3.82 -10.44
CA THR A 192 -22.16 -3.93 -9.30
C THR A 192 -22.88 -2.58 -9.13
N GLU A 193 -24.16 -2.58 -8.77
CA GLU A 193 -24.94 -1.33 -8.58
C GLU A 193 -24.38 -0.40 -7.48
N GLU A 194 -23.50 -0.93 -6.64
CA GLU A 194 -22.82 -0.21 -5.54
C GLU A 194 -21.48 0.45 -5.97
N ASP A 195 -21.05 0.25 -7.21
CA ASP A 195 -19.75 0.77 -7.70
C ASP A 195 -19.88 2.24 -8.13
N GLU A 196 -19.64 3.17 -7.22
CA GLU A 196 -19.60 4.62 -7.51
C GLU A 196 -18.35 5.04 -8.32
N THR A 197 -17.27 4.23 -8.28
CA THR A 197 -15.98 4.55 -8.92
C THR A 197 -15.95 4.07 -10.37
N PRO A 198 -15.53 4.91 -11.34
CA PRO A 198 -15.37 4.51 -12.75
C PRO A 198 -14.46 3.29 -12.93
N ALA A 199 -14.81 2.41 -13.90
CA ALA A 199 -14.07 1.19 -14.19
C ALA A 199 -12.59 1.47 -14.53
N GLU A 200 -12.34 2.58 -15.24
CA GLU A 200 -10.99 3.02 -15.61
C GLU A 200 -10.13 3.33 -14.38
N LEU A 201 -10.70 4.04 -13.40
CA LEU A 201 -9.97 4.38 -12.18
C LEU A 201 -9.72 3.15 -11.30
N ARG A 202 -10.69 2.24 -11.22
CA ARG A 202 -10.53 0.95 -10.52
C ARG A 202 -9.45 0.08 -11.16
N ALA A 203 -9.47 -0.01 -12.49
CA ALA A 203 -8.46 -0.75 -13.26
C ALA A 203 -7.06 -0.18 -13.04
N PHE A 204 -6.95 1.15 -13.04
CA PHE A 204 -5.68 1.82 -12.82
C PHE A 204 -5.21 1.68 -11.36
N ALA A 205 -6.11 1.66 -10.38
CA ALA A 205 -5.77 1.38 -8.98
C ALA A 205 -5.16 -0.03 -8.80
N VAL A 206 -5.66 -1.04 -9.52
CA VAL A 206 -5.06 -2.38 -9.53
C VAL A 206 -3.64 -2.36 -10.11
N PHE A 207 -3.40 -1.58 -11.17
CA PHE A 207 -2.04 -1.37 -11.70
C PHE A 207 -1.14 -0.68 -10.67
N CYS A 208 -1.60 0.36 -9.99
CA CYS A 208 -0.86 1.02 -8.91
C CYS A 208 -0.52 0.06 -7.77
N GLN A 209 -1.43 -0.84 -7.40
CA GLN A 209 -1.18 -1.89 -6.41
C GLN A 209 -0.11 -2.88 -6.88
N ALA A 210 -0.10 -3.23 -8.16
CA ALA A 210 0.94 -4.07 -8.74
C ALA A 210 2.31 -3.39 -8.68
N LEU A 211 2.40 -2.07 -8.92
CA LEU A 211 3.64 -1.31 -8.75
C LEU A 211 4.14 -1.35 -7.30
N PHE A 212 3.26 -1.19 -6.29
CA PHE A 212 3.64 -1.30 -4.88
C PHE A 212 4.13 -2.70 -4.50
N SER A 213 3.66 -3.73 -5.19
CA SER A 213 4.06 -5.12 -4.97
C SER A 213 5.30 -5.54 -5.75
N ALA A 214 5.83 -4.67 -6.62
CA ALA A 214 7.02 -4.96 -7.40
C ALA A 214 8.30 -4.94 -6.54
N ASN A 215 9.22 -5.88 -6.74
CA ASN A 215 10.49 -5.92 -6.04
C ASN A 215 11.27 -4.61 -6.16
N ARG A 216 11.25 -4.01 -7.34
CA ARG A 216 11.90 -2.71 -7.59
C ARG A 216 11.35 -1.57 -6.73
N PHE A 217 10.10 -1.68 -6.25
CA PHE A 217 9.53 -0.71 -5.31
C PHE A 217 9.92 -1.03 -3.86
N LEU A 218 9.97 -2.31 -3.53
CA LEU A 218 10.23 -2.79 -2.17
C LEU A 218 11.69 -2.68 -1.79
N TYR A 219 12.58 -2.79 -2.78
CA TYR A 219 14.02 -2.90 -2.58
C TYR A 219 14.76 -1.91 -3.49
N ILE A 220 15.65 -1.15 -2.90
CA ILE A 220 16.53 -0.23 -3.62
C ILE A 220 17.88 -0.95 -3.79
N ASP A 221 18.28 -1.18 -5.03
CA ASP A 221 19.59 -1.72 -5.38
C ASP A 221 20.69 -0.64 -5.24
#